data_dc54fac4f513beb6643056a23cfaa6ee
#
_entry.id   dc54fac4f513beb6643056a23cfaa6ee
#
_cell.length_a   1.000
_cell.length_b   1.000
_cell.length_c   1.000
_cell.angle_alpha   90.00
_cell.angle_beta   90.00
_cell.angle_gamma   90.00
#
_symmetry.space_group_name_H-M   'P 1'
#
loop_
_entity.id
_entity.type
_entity.pdbx_description
1 polymer ?
#
loop_
_entity_poly.entity_id
_entity_poly.type
_entity_poly.pdbx_seq_one_letter_code
_entity_poly.pdbx_strand_id
1 'polypeptide(L)'
;MDARAFLSQLHDEVAHHPGVGHSLLGRMRLDPKRRDDFKIFSGQHYPLVGTFTRYLELLLLNATASESKIWLAKVLVDEYGERSEGEDHAAHYRIFMRACGWRDHELDGIRLHPASTGFIAEHLRMCSEQPFLVGLGAVGPGHEWAIPTMFANIIGVLRDAGFADDEINYFTLHVGQDVDHAAWLEEALAKLATTSEAQDQIRAGCMASLAARERLWWGIADKVNAGRMTQRFAALAASLTSSTAGSDQRELTLAEFRSGIRFHVEVPGISR
;
A
#
# COMPACT_ATOMS: atom_id res chain seq x y z
N MET A 1 -1.57 2.32 30.16
CA MET A 1 -1.87 0.88 29.96
C MET A 1 -0.54 0.16 29.88
N ASP A 2 -0.46 -1.12 30.28
CA ASP A 2 0.71 -1.96 29.98
C ASP A 2 0.91 -2.11 28.47
N ALA A 3 2.18 -2.15 28.02
CA ALA A 3 2.52 -2.16 26.59
C ALA A 3 1.91 -3.36 25.84
N ARG A 4 1.92 -4.56 26.44
CA ARG A 4 1.34 -5.75 25.81
C ARG A 4 -0.18 -5.67 25.70
N ALA A 5 -0.86 -5.16 26.72
CA ALA A 5 -2.30 -4.94 26.69
C ALA A 5 -2.67 -3.89 25.64
N PHE A 6 -1.85 -2.83 25.48
CA PHE A 6 -2.01 -1.85 24.41
C PHE A 6 -1.87 -2.48 23.03
N LEU A 7 -0.82 -3.28 22.80
CA LEU A 7 -0.61 -3.92 21.50
C LEU A 7 -1.71 -4.92 21.16
N SER A 8 -2.18 -5.71 22.14
CA SER A 8 -3.33 -6.60 21.94
C SER A 8 -4.59 -5.85 21.52
N GLN A 9 -4.90 -4.72 22.19
CA GLN A 9 -6.03 -3.88 21.81
C GLN A 9 -5.84 -3.28 20.41
N LEU A 10 -4.63 -2.83 20.06
CA LEU A 10 -4.34 -2.26 18.75
C LEU A 10 -4.48 -3.31 17.64
N HIS A 11 -4.07 -4.56 17.89
CA HIS A 11 -4.31 -5.68 16.97
C HIS A 11 -5.81 -5.87 16.67
N ASP A 12 -6.64 -5.84 17.71
CA ASP A 12 -8.09 -5.95 17.53
C ASP A 12 -8.65 -4.78 16.71
N GLU A 13 -8.18 -3.58 16.96
CA GLU A 13 -8.58 -2.38 16.19
C GLU A 13 -8.18 -2.49 14.72
N VAL A 14 -6.97 -2.96 14.42
CA VAL A 14 -6.48 -3.21 13.05
C VAL A 14 -7.34 -4.25 12.36
N ALA A 15 -7.56 -5.41 13.00
CA ALA A 15 -8.30 -6.52 12.42
C ALA A 15 -9.75 -6.15 12.02
N HIS A 16 -10.37 -5.23 12.76
CA HIS A 16 -11.75 -4.80 12.53
C HIS A 16 -11.88 -3.52 11.70
N HIS A 17 -10.75 -2.89 11.31
CA HIS A 17 -10.79 -1.65 10.58
C HIS A 17 -11.30 -1.83 9.13
N PRO A 18 -12.18 -0.94 8.61
CA PRO A 18 -12.71 -1.04 7.25
C PRO A 18 -11.62 -1.03 6.15
N GLY A 19 -10.45 -0.44 6.44
CA GLY A 19 -9.29 -0.47 5.55
C GLY A 19 -8.72 -1.88 5.34
N VAL A 20 -8.92 -2.81 6.28
CA VAL A 20 -8.45 -4.21 6.21
C VAL A 20 -9.51 -5.10 5.55
N GLY A 21 -10.76 -5.03 6.03
CA GLY A 21 -11.88 -5.83 5.53
C GLY A 21 -12.74 -5.11 4.48
N HIS A 22 -12.16 -4.31 3.59
CA HIS A 22 -12.91 -3.46 2.68
C HIS A 22 -13.75 -4.24 1.68
N SER A 23 -14.98 -3.79 1.45
CA SER A 23 -15.96 -4.44 0.57
C SER A 23 -15.52 -4.56 -0.90
N LEU A 24 -14.58 -3.73 -1.37
CA LEU A 24 -13.99 -3.87 -2.70
C LEU A 24 -13.35 -5.25 -2.86
N LEU A 25 -12.57 -5.69 -1.86
CA LEU A 25 -11.88 -6.98 -1.90
C LEU A 25 -12.88 -8.16 -2.02
N GLY A 26 -14.03 -8.04 -1.38
CA GLY A 26 -15.13 -9.00 -1.55
C GLY A 26 -15.90 -8.88 -2.87
N ARG A 27 -16.06 -7.65 -3.39
CA ARG A 27 -16.78 -7.39 -4.66
C ARG A 27 -15.98 -7.73 -5.90
N MET A 28 -14.66 -7.73 -5.83
CA MET A 28 -13.79 -8.20 -6.92
C MET A 28 -14.04 -9.67 -7.24
N ARG A 29 -14.58 -10.44 -6.29
CA ARG A 29 -15.08 -11.81 -6.50
C ARG A 29 -16.28 -11.88 -7.46
N LEU A 30 -16.97 -10.77 -7.70
CA LEU A 30 -18.25 -10.79 -8.41
C LEU A 30 -18.11 -10.93 -9.93
N ASP A 31 -16.91 -10.75 -10.48
CA ASP A 31 -16.69 -11.01 -11.90
C ASP A 31 -15.27 -11.47 -12.21
N PRO A 32 -14.93 -12.74 -11.94
CA PRO A 32 -13.61 -13.31 -12.19
C PRO A 32 -13.20 -13.28 -13.69
N LYS A 33 -14.13 -12.98 -14.60
CA LYS A 33 -13.86 -12.91 -16.05
C LYS A 33 -13.36 -11.55 -16.51
N ARG A 34 -13.27 -10.53 -15.62
CA ARG A 34 -12.93 -9.16 -16.01
C ARG A 34 -11.49 -8.79 -15.62
N ARG A 35 -10.53 -9.24 -16.42
CA ARG A 35 -9.11 -8.84 -16.26
C ARG A 35 -8.90 -7.32 -16.29
N ASP A 36 -9.78 -6.56 -16.93
CA ASP A 36 -9.71 -5.09 -16.96
C ASP A 36 -9.84 -4.46 -15.57
N ASP A 37 -10.65 -5.03 -14.68
CA ASP A 37 -10.79 -4.55 -13.31
C ASP A 37 -9.48 -4.73 -12.53
N PHE A 38 -8.77 -5.85 -12.76
CA PHE A 38 -7.47 -6.10 -12.15
C PHE A 38 -6.38 -5.23 -12.78
N LYS A 39 -6.48 -4.87 -14.05
CA LYS A 39 -5.58 -3.88 -14.67
C LYS A 39 -5.73 -2.53 -13.96
N ILE A 40 -6.95 -2.07 -13.70
CA ILE A 40 -7.20 -0.83 -12.95
C ILE A 40 -6.67 -0.97 -11.51
N PHE A 41 -7.03 -2.04 -10.81
CA PHE A 41 -6.57 -2.32 -9.44
C PHE A 41 -5.05 -2.26 -9.34
N SER A 42 -4.34 -3.04 -10.17
CA SER A 42 -2.89 -3.15 -10.12
C SER A 42 -2.21 -1.80 -10.41
N GLY A 43 -2.73 -1.03 -11.38
CA GLY A 43 -2.20 0.29 -11.70
C GLY A 43 -2.38 1.32 -10.58
N GLN A 44 -3.47 1.25 -9.83
CA GLN A 44 -3.71 2.15 -8.70
C GLN A 44 -2.94 1.74 -7.43
N HIS A 45 -2.68 0.46 -7.25
CA HIS A 45 -1.96 -0.08 -6.09
C HIS A 45 -0.43 -0.04 -6.27
N TYR A 46 0.09 -0.19 -7.48
CA TYR A 46 1.53 -0.26 -7.77
C TYR A 46 2.35 0.91 -7.20
N PRO A 47 1.92 2.18 -7.28
CA PRO A 47 2.69 3.29 -6.73
C PRO A 47 2.96 3.17 -5.23
N LEU A 48 2.03 2.57 -4.49
CA LEU A 48 2.18 2.27 -3.07
C LEU A 48 3.30 1.26 -2.84
N VAL A 49 3.29 0.16 -3.60
CA VAL A 49 4.33 -0.87 -3.56
C VAL A 49 5.71 -0.27 -3.90
N GLY A 50 5.79 0.48 -4.98
CA GLY A 50 7.05 1.10 -5.44
C GLY A 50 7.57 2.24 -4.55
N THR A 51 6.80 2.66 -3.52
CA THR A 51 7.20 3.72 -2.59
C THR A 51 7.41 3.20 -1.16
N PHE A 52 7.07 1.94 -0.88
CA PHE A 52 7.08 1.42 0.49
C PHE A 52 8.48 1.47 1.14
N THR A 53 9.52 1.06 0.43
CA THR A 53 10.90 1.15 0.91
C THR A 53 11.27 2.59 1.32
N ARG A 54 10.71 3.60 0.63
CA ARG A 54 10.97 4.99 0.96
C ARG A 54 10.42 5.39 2.33
N TYR A 55 9.30 4.83 2.76
CA TYR A 55 8.77 5.07 4.11
C TYR A 55 9.72 4.52 5.16
N LEU A 56 10.25 3.30 4.94
CA LEU A 56 11.21 2.66 5.84
C LEU A 56 12.53 3.41 5.90
N GLU A 57 13.05 3.90 4.76
CA GLU A 57 14.27 4.72 4.70
C GLU A 57 14.13 6.01 5.51
N LEU A 58 13.00 6.72 5.38
CA LEU A 58 12.72 7.95 6.14
C LEU A 58 12.63 7.66 7.64
N LEU A 59 11.96 6.57 8.02
CA LEU A 59 11.90 6.15 9.42
C LEU A 59 13.26 5.75 9.96
N LEU A 60 14.10 5.06 9.17
CA LEU A 60 15.45 4.67 9.57
C LEU A 60 16.33 5.90 9.87
N LEU A 61 16.19 6.97 9.07
CA LEU A 61 16.87 8.24 9.32
C LEU A 61 16.40 8.91 10.62
N ASN A 62 15.12 8.80 10.95
CA ASN A 62 14.51 9.41 12.12
C ASN A 62 14.59 8.55 13.38
N ALA A 63 14.95 7.26 13.26
CA ALA A 63 15.08 6.36 14.39
C ALA A 63 16.29 6.71 15.26
N THR A 64 16.10 6.84 16.57
CA THR A 64 17.18 7.13 17.54
C THR A 64 17.67 5.88 18.25
N ALA A 65 16.78 4.91 18.48
CA ALA A 65 17.10 3.67 19.19
C ALA A 65 17.64 2.60 18.23
N SER A 66 18.67 1.88 18.64
CA SER A 66 19.31 0.82 17.83
C SER A 66 18.34 -0.31 17.48
N GLU A 67 17.45 -0.68 18.41
CA GLU A 67 16.45 -1.72 18.21
C GLU A 67 15.49 -1.37 17.07
N SER A 68 15.03 -0.11 17.02
CA SER A 68 14.15 0.37 15.95
C SER A 68 14.87 0.38 14.60
N LYS A 69 16.15 0.76 14.58
CA LYS A 69 16.98 0.73 13.36
C LYS A 69 17.18 -0.70 12.85
N ILE A 70 17.43 -1.64 13.75
CA ILE A 70 17.63 -3.05 13.38
C ILE A 70 16.35 -3.60 12.73
N TRP A 71 15.19 -3.36 13.31
CA TRP A 71 13.93 -3.81 12.73
C TRP A 71 13.70 -3.21 11.35
N LEU A 72 13.80 -1.89 11.22
CA LEU A 72 13.63 -1.19 9.94
C LEU A 72 14.62 -1.68 8.87
N ALA A 73 15.89 -1.91 9.26
CA ALA A 73 16.90 -2.42 8.34
C ALA A 73 16.59 -3.85 7.88
N LYS A 74 16.11 -4.73 8.76
CA LYS A 74 15.71 -6.10 8.37
C LYS A 74 14.58 -6.08 7.35
N VAL A 75 13.52 -5.30 7.59
CA VAL A 75 12.41 -5.18 6.64
C VAL A 75 12.89 -4.59 5.31
N LEU A 76 13.75 -3.55 5.34
CA LEU A 76 14.33 -2.97 4.12
C LEU A 76 15.12 -3.99 3.30
N VAL A 77 15.92 -4.83 3.95
CA VAL A 77 16.73 -5.85 3.26
C VAL A 77 15.82 -6.88 2.60
N ASP A 78 14.74 -7.29 3.27
CA ASP A 78 13.75 -8.20 2.69
C ASP A 78 13.00 -7.54 1.52
N GLU A 79 12.61 -6.26 1.64
CA GLU A 79 11.96 -5.49 0.57
C GLU A 79 12.86 -5.32 -0.67
N TYR A 80 14.18 -5.23 -0.48
CA TYR A 80 15.16 -5.20 -1.57
C TYR A 80 15.50 -6.58 -2.14
N GLY A 81 14.92 -7.66 -1.63
CA GLY A 81 14.94 -8.97 -2.25
C GLY A 81 15.87 -9.99 -1.63
N GLU A 82 16.40 -9.80 -0.39
CA GLU A 82 17.26 -10.82 0.23
C GLU A 82 16.59 -12.19 0.32
N ARG A 83 15.30 -12.24 0.65
CA ARG A 83 14.51 -13.47 0.83
C ARG A 83 13.65 -13.84 -0.39
N SER A 84 13.85 -13.17 -1.52
CA SER A 84 13.09 -13.34 -2.77
C SER A 84 13.99 -13.47 -3.98
N GLU A 85 15.03 -14.30 -3.88
CA GLU A 85 15.95 -14.65 -4.97
C GLU A 85 16.65 -13.44 -5.63
N GLY A 86 16.83 -12.34 -4.87
CA GLY A 86 17.48 -11.12 -5.34
C GLY A 86 16.56 -10.15 -6.10
N GLU A 87 15.28 -10.47 -6.21
CA GLU A 87 14.28 -9.58 -6.83
C GLU A 87 13.56 -8.74 -5.78
N ASP A 88 13.51 -7.42 -5.97
CA ASP A 88 12.77 -6.54 -5.08
C ASP A 88 11.26 -6.79 -5.15
N HIS A 89 10.52 -6.43 -4.08
CA HIS A 89 9.08 -6.66 -4.03
C HIS A 89 8.32 -5.88 -5.12
N ALA A 90 8.82 -4.72 -5.54
CA ALA A 90 8.24 -4.00 -6.67
C ALA A 90 8.45 -4.74 -8.00
N ALA A 91 9.55 -5.49 -8.17
CA ALA A 91 9.75 -6.35 -9.32
C ALA A 91 8.73 -7.50 -9.36
N HIS A 92 8.50 -8.18 -8.23
CA HIS A 92 7.45 -9.19 -8.12
C HIS A 92 6.06 -8.61 -8.43
N TYR A 93 5.76 -7.41 -7.96
CA TYR A 93 4.49 -6.75 -8.30
C TYR A 93 4.36 -6.44 -9.78
N ARG A 94 5.45 -6.09 -10.49
CA ARG A 94 5.43 -5.89 -11.95
C ARG A 94 5.10 -7.16 -12.73
N ILE A 95 5.43 -8.37 -12.20
CA ILE A 95 4.96 -9.63 -12.80
C ILE A 95 3.43 -9.68 -12.78
N PHE A 96 2.81 -9.40 -11.63
CA PHE A 96 1.37 -9.30 -11.52
C PHE A 96 0.77 -8.24 -12.45
N MET A 97 1.40 -7.07 -12.57
CA MET A 97 0.93 -6.04 -13.49
C MET A 97 0.92 -6.51 -14.95
N ARG A 98 1.98 -7.23 -15.38
CA ARG A 98 2.03 -7.83 -16.74
C ARG A 98 0.91 -8.86 -16.92
N ALA A 99 0.65 -9.70 -15.93
CA ALA A 99 -0.48 -10.64 -15.93
C ALA A 99 -1.84 -9.93 -16.02
N CYS A 100 -1.95 -8.72 -15.45
CA CYS A 100 -3.12 -7.85 -15.61
C CYS A 100 -3.19 -7.15 -16.98
N GLY A 101 -2.20 -7.31 -17.86
CA GLY A 101 -2.17 -6.73 -19.20
C GLY A 101 -1.49 -5.37 -19.31
N TRP A 102 -0.67 -4.97 -18.33
CA TRP A 102 0.23 -3.83 -18.45
C TRP A 102 1.50 -4.21 -19.21
N ARG A 103 2.01 -3.27 -20.03
CA ARG A 103 3.35 -3.34 -20.60
C ARG A 103 4.26 -2.37 -19.87
N ASP A 104 5.54 -2.70 -19.69
CA ASP A 104 6.47 -1.92 -18.87
C ASP A 104 6.55 -0.44 -19.29
N HIS A 105 6.50 -0.15 -20.59
CA HIS A 105 6.52 1.23 -21.10
C HIS A 105 5.22 2.02 -20.87
N GLU A 106 4.14 1.37 -20.41
CA GLU A 106 2.87 2.02 -20.11
C GLU A 106 2.81 2.49 -18.65
N LEU A 107 3.70 1.98 -17.77
CA LEU A 107 3.59 2.18 -16.33
C LEU A 107 3.69 3.65 -15.94
N ASP A 108 4.58 4.42 -16.57
CA ASP A 108 4.75 5.84 -16.28
C ASP A 108 3.55 6.69 -16.74
N GLY A 109 2.76 6.19 -17.66
CA GLY A 109 1.53 6.82 -18.16
C GLY A 109 0.28 6.48 -17.35
N ILE A 110 0.38 5.68 -16.28
CA ILE A 110 -0.79 5.32 -15.46
C ILE A 110 -1.37 6.58 -14.82
N ARG A 111 -2.64 6.86 -15.10
CA ARG A 111 -3.39 7.95 -14.44
C ARG A 111 -3.84 7.52 -13.07
N LEU A 112 -3.32 8.19 -12.04
CA LEU A 112 -3.60 7.87 -10.65
C LEU A 112 -4.85 8.59 -10.15
N HIS A 113 -5.66 7.88 -9.40
CA HIS A 113 -6.76 8.48 -8.64
C HIS A 113 -6.19 9.33 -7.49
N PRO A 114 -6.83 10.46 -7.12
CA PRO A 114 -6.38 11.28 -5.98
C PRO A 114 -6.22 10.50 -4.66
N ALA A 115 -7.01 9.46 -4.44
CA ALA A 115 -6.85 8.61 -3.26
C ALA A 115 -5.55 7.80 -3.28
N SER A 116 -5.04 7.38 -4.45
CA SER A 116 -3.75 6.67 -4.57
C SER A 116 -2.59 7.61 -4.26
N THR A 117 -2.58 8.80 -4.84
CA THR A 117 -1.55 9.82 -4.55
C THR A 117 -1.63 10.33 -3.13
N GLY A 118 -2.85 10.53 -2.60
CA GLY A 118 -3.09 10.95 -1.22
C GLY A 118 -2.61 9.94 -0.19
N PHE A 119 -2.80 8.64 -0.44
CA PHE A 119 -2.28 7.58 0.42
C PHE A 119 -0.75 7.71 0.58
N ILE A 120 -0.04 7.84 -0.54
CA ILE A 120 1.42 7.92 -0.54
C ILE A 120 1.90 9.20 0.12
N ALA A 121 1.30 10.34 -0.23
CA ALA A 121 1.67 11.63 0.36
C ALA A 121 1.47 11.65 1.89
N GLU A 122 0.40 11.05 2.39
CA GLU A 122 0.14 10.96 3.82
C GLU A 122 1.17 10.10 4.54
N HIS A 123 1.57 8.94 3.97
CA HIS A 123 2.60 8.09 4.54
C HIS A 123 3.98 8.73 4.51
N LEU A 124 4.34 9.39 3.41
CA LEU A 124 5.59 10.15 3.34
C LEU A 124 5.63 11.22 4.44
N ARG A 125 4.56 11.98 4.62
CA ARG A 125 4.45 13.00 5.67
C ARG A 125 4.56 12.40 7.07
N MET A 126 3.88 11.27 7.35
CA MET A 126 3.97 10.59 8.65
C MET A 126 5.38 10.09 8.95
N CYS A 127 6.11 9.62 7.94
CA CYS A 127 7.45 9.07 8.11
C CYS A 127 8.56 10.15 8.14
N SER A 128 8.33 11.35 7.55
CA SER A 128 9.35 12.41 7.46
C SER A 128 9.12 13.59 8.39
N GLU A 129 7.86 13.97 8.66
CA GLU A 129 7.52 15.23 9.33
C GLU A 129 6.88 15.05 10.70
N GLN A 130 6.36 13.85 11.00
CA GLN A 130 5.72 13.56 12.27
C GLN A 130 6.70 12.91 13.26
N PRO A 131 6.38 12.85 14.57
CA PRO A 131 7.15 12.08 15.53
C PRO A 131 7.40 10.64 15.05
N PHE A 132 8.59 10.12 15.30
CA PHE A 132 9.02 8.79 14.85
C PHE A 132 7.98 7.70 15.14
N LEU A 133 7.35 7.71 16.32
CA LEU A 133 6.35 6.72 16.71
C LEU A 133 5.05 6.81 15.91
N VAL A 134 4.70 7.97 15.36
CA VAL A 134 3.56 8.11 14.43
C VAL A 134 3.89 7.41 13.11
N GLY A 135 5.06 7.68 12.53
CA GLY A 135 5.51 7.01 11.31
C GLY A 135 5.66 5.50 11.50
N LEU A 136 6.22 5.07 12.63
CA LEU A 136 6.35 3.64 12.97
C LEU A 136 4.97 2.97 13.13
N GLY A 137 4.01 3.64 13.75
CA GLY A 137 2.64 3.18 13.86
C GLY A 137 1.94 3.04 12.50
N ALA A 138 2.23 3.96 11.58
CA ALA A 138 1.67 3.91 10.22
C ALA A 138 2.22 2.75 9.40
N VAL A 139 3.54 2.55 9.41
CA VAL A 139 4.20 1.52 8.60
C VAL A 139 4.10 0.14 9.27
N GLY A 140 4.30 0.06 10.57
CA GLY A 140 4.20 -1.18 11.31
C GLY A 140 2.75 -1.67 11.43
N PRO A 141 2.03 -1.35 12.51
CA PRO A 141 0.66 -1.84 12.71
C PRO A 141 -0.28 -1.48 11.56
N GLY A 142 -0.13 -0.30 10.96
CA GLY A 142 -0.96 0.17 9.85
C GLY A 142 -0.71 -0.53 8.51
N HIS A 143 0.45 -1.15 8.30
CA HIS A 143 0.78 -1.95 7.12
C HIS A 143 0.98 -3.43 7.49
N GLU A 144 2.04 -3.75 8.23
CA GLU A 144 2.48 -5.13 8.45
C GLU A 144 1.41 -6.01 9.10
N TRP A 145 0.68 -5.51 10.09
CA TRP A 145 -0.38 -6.30 10.72
C TRP A 145 -1.65 -6.41 9.86
N ALA A 146 -1.86 -5.47 8.95
CA ALA A 146 -3.02 -5.46 8.06
C ALA A 146 -2.85 -6.37 6.83
N ILE A 147 -1.62 -6.53 6.34
CA ILE A 147 -1.30 -7.22 5.08
C ILE A 147 -1.72 -8.68 5.08
N PRO A 148 -1.45 -9.53 6.09
CA PRO A 148 -1.79 -10.94 6.02
C PRO A 148 -3.30 -11.17 5.75
N THR A 149 -4.16 -10.47 6.47
CA THR A 149 -5.62 -10.59 6.30
C THR A 149 -6.09 -10.05 4.95
N MET A 150 -5.58 -8.88 4.53
CA MET A 150 -5.93 -8.29 3.24
C MET A 150 -5.46 -9.16 2.08
N PHE A 151 -4.21 -9.62 2.11
CA PHE A 151 -3.63 -10.39 1.01
C PHE A 151 -4.23 -11.79 0.91
N ALA A 152 -4.60 -12.43 2.01
CA ALA A 152 -5.37 -13.68 1.96
C ALA A 152 -6.68 -13.51 1.18
N ASN A 153 -7.39 -12.38 1.39
CA ASN A 153 -8.60 -12.06 0.62
C ASN A 153 -8.29 -11.78 -0.86
N ILE A 154 -7.23 -10.99 -1.15
CA ILE A 154 -6.81 -10.68 -2.52
C ILE A 154 -6.40 -11.94 -3.26
N ILE A 155 -5.57 -12.81 -2.67
CA ILE A 155 -5.14 -14.09 -3.24
C ILE A 155 -6.33 -14.95 -3.63
N GLY A 156 -7.33 -15.08 -2.74
CA GLY A 156 -8.55 -15.83 -3.05
C GLY A 156 -9.26 -15.28 -4.28
N VAL A 157 -9.39 -13.96 -4.38
CA VAL A 157 -10.02 -13.30 -5.54
C VAL A 157 -9.20 -13.50 -6.83
N LEU A 158 -7.88 -13.39 -6.76
CA LEU A 158 -7.01 -13.56 -7.92
C LEU A 158 -7.01 -14.99 -8.43
N ARG A 159 -6.99 -15.99 -7.54
CA ARG A 159 -7.12 -17.41 -7.91
C ARG A 159 -8.47 -17.70 -8.56
N ASP A 160 -9.56 -17.19 -8.00
CA ASP A 160 -10.89 -17.28 -8.59
C ASP A 160 -10.96 -16.64 -9.99
N ALA A 161 -10.17 -15.59 -10.23
CA ALA A 161 -10.04 -14.95 -11.54
C ALA A 161 -9.11 -15.68 -12.52
N GLY A 162 -8.49 -16.79 -12.09
CA GLY A 162 -7.64 -17.64 -12.93
C GLY A 162 -6.21 -17.12 -13.11
N PHE A 163 -5.69 -16.32 -12.16
CA PHE A 163 -4.27 -16.00 -12.10
C PHE A 163 -3.48 -17.21 -11.59
N ALA A 164 -2.33 -17.48 -12.21
CA ALA A 164 -1.41 -18.51 -11.78
C ALA A 164 -0.62 -18.08 -10.53
N ASP A 165 -0.12 -19.05 -9.75
CA ASP A 165 0.59 -18.74 -8.49
C ASP A 165 1.87 -17.93 -8.70
N ASP A 166 2.59 -18.12 -9.82
CA ASP A 166 3.75 -17.32 -10.20
C ASP A 166 3.38 -15.87 -10.61
N GLU A 167 2.20 -15.67 -11.18
CA GLU A 167 1.68 -14.34 -11.52
C GLU A 167 1.32 -13.51 -10.27
N ILE A 168 0.97 -14.17 -9.15
CA ILE A 168 0.55 -13.53 -7.89
C ILE A 168 1.57 -13.69 -6.76
N ASN A 169 2.80 -14.07 -7.09
CA ASN A 169 3.85 -14.35 -6.11
C ASN A 169 4.11 -13.18 -5.13
N TYR A 170 3.96 -11.95 -5.59
CA TYR A 170 4.03 -10.78 -4.70
C TYR A 170 3.12 -10.92 -3.46
N PHE A 171 1.89 -11.34 -3.65
CA PHE A 171 0.92 -11.46 -2.55
C PHE A 171 1.19 -12.68 -1.68
N THR A 172 1.55 -13.80 -2.28
CA THR A 172 1.82 -15.04 -1.55
C THR A 172 3.10 -14.96 -0.73
N LEU A 173 4.13 -14.28 -1.24
CA LEU A 173 5.38 -14.01 -0.56
C LEU A 173 5.14 -13.24 0.74
N HIS A 174 4.38 -12.15 0.67
CA HIS A 174 4.08 -11.31 1.84
C HIS A 174 3.32 -12.05 2.94
N VAL A 175 2.34 -12.91 2.59
CA VAL A 175 1.64 -13.70 3.61
C VAL A 175 2.61 -14.59 4.42
N GLY A 176 3.70 -15.05 3.79
CA GLY A 176 4.72 -15.84 4.48
C GLY A 176 5.72 -15.00 5.28
N GLN A 177 6.20 -13.90 4.73
CA GLN A 177 7.24 -13.04 5.34
C GLN A 177 6.70 -12.16 6.46
N ASP A 178 5.47 -11.67 6.34
CA ASP A 178 4.87 -10.74 7.29
C ASP A 178 4.65 -11.36 8.68
N VAL A 179 4.67 -12.68 8.82
CA VAL A 179 4.68 -13.36 10.12
C VAL A 179 5.95 -12.99 10.91
N ASP A 180 7.12 -12.99 10.25
CA ASP A 180 8.39 -12.61 10.85
C ASP A 180 8.46 -11.10 11.09
N HIS A 181 8.01 -10.30 10.11
CA HIS A 181 7.95 -8.84 10.21
C HIS A 181 7.05 -8.41 11.38
N ALA A 182 5.87 -9.01 11.50
CA ALA A 182 4.96 -8.74 12.60
C ALA A 182 5.58 -9.08 13.97
N ALA A 183 6.28 -10.22 14.08
CA ALA A 183 6.92 -10.64 15.33
C ALA A 183 8.07 -9.69 15.74
N TRP A 184 8.92 -9.29 14.79
CA TRP A 184 10.01 -8.32 15.06
C TRP A 184 9.45 -6.94 15.45
N LEU A 185 8.37 -6.52 14.77
CA LEU A 185 7.68 -5.27 15.07
C LEU A 185 7.06 -5.29 16.46
N GLU A 186 6.36 -6.36 16.82
CA GLU A 186 5.73 -6.50 18.13
C GLU A 186 6.75 -6.41 19.27
N GLU A 187 7.91 -7.05 19.11
CA GLU A 187 9.02 -6.95 20.07
C GLU A 187 9.54 -5.51 20.18
N ALA A 188 9.74 -4.82 19.06
CA ALA A 188 10.20 -3.45 19.03
C ALA A 188 9.17 -2.50 19.66
N LEU A 189 7.89 -2.63 19.30
CA LEU A 189 6.81 -1.81 19.84
C LEU A 189 6.59 -2.04 21.33
N ALA A 190 6.71 -3.26 21.84
CA ALA A 190 6.60 -3.54 23.27
C ALA A 190 7.64 -2.79 24.10
N LYS A 191 8.82 -2.55 23.55
CA LYS A 191 9.87 -1.73 24.19
C LYS A 191 9.62 -0.23 24.09
N LEU A 192 8.91 0.21 23.07
CA LEU A 192 8.66 1.63 22.79
C LEU A 192 7.34 2.14 23.39
N ALA A 193 6.29 1.32 23.45
CA ALA A 193 4.96 1.68 23.91
C ALA A 193 4.83 1.75 25.44
N THR A 194 5.85 2.29 26.14
CA THR A 194 5.94 2.26 27.60
C THR A 194 5.20 3.40 28.30
N THR A 195 4.83 4.44 27.56
CA THR A 195 4.09 5.61 28.09
C THR A 195 2.77 5.79 27.33
N SER A 196 1.81 6.48 27.93
CA SER A 196 0.55 6.81 27.27
C SER A 196 0.78 7.65 26.00
N GLU A 197 1.71 8.61 26.05
CA GLU A 197 2.04 9.45 24.90
C GLU A 197 2.60 8.62 23.74
N ALA A 198 3.51 7.66 24.02
CA ALA A 198 4.04 6.76 22.99
C ALA A 198 2.93 5.87 22.39
N GLN A 199 2.04 5.34 23.22
CA GLN A 199 0.89 4.56 22.78
C GLN A 199 -0.06 5.39 21.90
N ASP A 200 -0.33 6.64 22.27
CA ASP A 200 -1.19 7.55 21.50
C ASP A 200 -0.56 7.87 20.13
N GLN A 201 0.75 8.12 20.06
CA GLN A 201 1.46 8.36 18.80
C GLN A 201 1.41 7.13 17.87
N ILE A 202 1.72 5.92 18.39
CA ILE A 202 1.66 4.67 17.63
C ILE A 202 0.24 4.44 17.10
N ARG A 203 -0.77 4.58 17.96
CA ARG A 203 -2.17 4.42 17.57
C ARG A 203 -2.58 5.45 16.51
N ALA A 204 -2.22 6.72 16.69
CA ALA A 204 -2.54 7.79 15.74
C ALA A 204 -1.98 7.48 14.34
N GLY A 205 -0.73 7.06 14.23
CA GLY A 205 -0.12 6.65 12.96
C GLY A 205 -0.80 5.44 12.35
N CYS A 206 -1.04 4.40 13.13
CA CYS A 206 -1.75 3.20 12.71
C CYS A 206 -3.14 3.53 12.12
N MET A 207 -3.96 4.25 12.86
CA MET A 207 -5.33 4.60 12.44
C MET A 207 -5.33 5.54 11.23
N ALA A 208 -4.38 6.48 11.14
CA ALA A 208 -4.24 7.35 9.97
C ALA A 208 -3.89 6.54 8.70
N SER A 209 -2.96 5.58 8.81
CA SER A 209 -2.60 4.66 7.72
C SER A 209 -3.79 3.83 7.26
N LEU A 210 -4.53 3.22 8.18
CA LEU A 210 -5.71 2.41 7.88
C LEU A 210 -6.84 3.23 7.26
N ALA A 211 -7.09 4.45 7.75
CA ALA A 211 -8.05 5.36 7.16
C ALA A 211 -7.64 5.80 5.74
N ALA A 212 -6.34 6.05 5.50
CA ALA A 212 -5.83 6.33 4.16
C ALA A 212 -6.01 5.13 3.24
N ARG A 213 -5.83 3.91 3.74
CA ARG A 213 -6.06 2.66 3.00
C ARG A 213 -7.53 2.46 2.65
N GLU A 214 -8.44 2.75 3.56
CA GLU A 214 -9.87 2.73 3.26
C GLU A 214 -10.23 3.70 2.12
N ARG A 215 -9.71 4.93 2.17
CA ARG A 215 -9.89 5.90 1.07
C ARG A 215 -9.29 5.40 -0.24
N LEU A 216 -8.12 4.76 -0.19
CA LEU A 216 -7.49 4.14 -1.37
C LEU A 216 -8.42 3.10 -2.00
N TRP A 217 -8.99 2.20 -1.19
CA TRP A 217 -9.91 1.17 -1.69
C TRP A 217 -11.16 1.77 -2.33
N TRP A 218 -11.73 2.82 -1.75
CA TRP A 218 -12.84 3.54 -2.36
C TRP A 218 -12.45 4.18 -3.70
N GLY A 219 -11.29 4.83 -3.78
CA GLY A 219 -10.78 5.42 -5.02
C GLY A 219 -10.54 4.38 -6.12
N ILE A 220 -10.03 3.19 -5.77
CA ILE A 220 -9.89 2.07 -6.72
C ILE A 220 -11.28 1.58 -7.16
N ALA A 221 -12.22 1.45 -6.24
CA ALA A 221 -13.60 1.05 -6.55
C ALA A 221 -14.26 2.02 -7.52
N ASP A 222 -14.07 3.32 -7.33
CA ASP A 222 -14.60 4.36 -8.22
C ASP A 222 -14.01 4.24 -9.62
N LYS A 223 -12.69 4.04 -9.75
CA LYS A 223 -12.06 3.82 -11.07
C LYS A 223 -12.55 2.54 -11.76
N VAL A 224 -12.70 1.45 -11.03
CA VAL A 224 -13.24 0.19 -11.56
C VAL A 224 -14.68 0.40 -12.04
N ASN A 225 -15.52 1.07 -11.26
CA ASN A 225 -16.89 1.36 -11.64
C ASN A 225 -16.97 2.30 -12.87
N ALA A 226 -16.14 3.35 -12.91
CA ALA A 226 -16.05 4.25 -14.07
C ALA A 226 -15.61 3.51 -15.34
N GLY A 227 -14.60 2.62 -15.22
CA GLY A 227 -14.16 1.76 -16.32
C GLY A 227 -15.27 0.86 -16.85
N ARG A 228 -16.03 0.21 -15.94
CA ARG A 228 -17.19 -0.61 -16.30
C ARG A 228 -18.29 0.19 -17.00
N MET A 229 -18.57 1.40 -16.53
CA MET A 229 -19.55 2.29 -17.16
C MET A 229 -19.08 2.70 -18.56
N THR A 230 -17.82 3.10 -18.72
CA THR A 230 -17.25 3.47 -20.03
C THR A 230 -17.37 2.32 -21.02
N GLN A 231 -17.08 1.09 -20.62
CA GLN A 231 -17.23 -0.09 -21.47
C GLN A 231 -18.71 -0.34 -21.85
N ARG A 232 -19.64 -0.19 -20.89
CA ARG A 232 -21.09 -0.29 -21.18
C ARG A 232 -21.55 0.79 -22.16
N PHE A 233 -21.11 2.04 -21.98
CA PHE A 233 -21.44 3.12 -22.90
C PHE A 233 -20.79 2.93 -24.27
N ALA A 234 -19.55 2.44 -24.34
CA ALA A 234 -18.89 2.10 -25.61
C ALA A 234 -19.63 0.98 -26.35
N ALA A 235 -20.05 -0.06 -25.64
CA ALA A 235 -20.87 -1.14 -26.21
C ALA A 235 -22.25 -0.64 -26.66
N LEU A 236 -22.88 0.25 -25.90
CA LEU A 236 -24.14 0.89 -26.26
C LEU A 236 -23.95 1.87 -27.42
N ALA A 237 -22.88 2.67 -27.43
CA ALA A 237 -22.56 3.60 -28.52
C ALA A 237 -22.17 2.88 -29.80
N ALA A 238 -21.50 1.71 -29.71
CA ALA A 238 -21.27 0.84 -30.86
C ALA A 238 -22.58 0.30 -31.46
N SER A 239 -23.63 0.21 -30.65
CA SER A 239 -24.99 -0.12 -31.07
C SER A 239 -25.83 1.13 -31.51
N LEU A 240 -25.43 2.34 -31.10
CA LEU A 240 -26.11 3.61 -31.33
C LEU A 240 -25.04 4.65 -31.65
N THR A 241 -24.68 4.86 -32.90
CA THR A 241 -23.65 5.85 -33.30
C THR A 241 -23.87 7.24 -32.70
N SER A 242 -22.83 7.72 -31.98
CA SER A 242 -22.41 9.12 -31.72
C SER A 242 -22.60 9.75 -30.33
N SER A 243 -21.45 10.25 -29.84
CA SER A 243 -21.13 11.61 -29.32
C SER A 243 -21.19 11.96 -27.83
N THR A 244 -20.03 12.37 -27.33
CA THR A 244 -19.48 13.51 -26.52
C THR A 244 -19.55 13.55 -24.99
N ALA A 245 -18.41 13.59 -24.40
CA ALA A 245 -17.56 14.46 -23.53
C ALA A 245 -18.25 15.19 -22.35
N GLY A 246 -17.74 15.20 -21.16
CA GLY A 246 -16.52 15.48 -20.46
C GLY A 246 -16.76 16.25 -19.16
N SER A 247 -16.07 16.03 -18.08
CA SER A 247 -15.79 17.01 -17.01
C SER A 247 -14.56 16.61 -16.18
N ASP A 248 -13.81 17.61 -15.75
CA ASP A 248 -12.39 17.66 -15.49
C ASP A 248 -12.08 17.68 -13.96
N GLN A 249 -11.58 16.58 -13.43
CA GLN A 249 -10.63 16.61 -12.34
C GLN A 249 -9.35 15.95 -12.85
N ARG A 250 -8.26 16.73 -12.93
CA ARG A 250 -7.00 16.28 -13.52
C ARG A 250 -6.39 15.16 -12.66
N GLU A 251 -6.45 13.95 -13.14
CA GLU A 251 -5.68 12.83 -12.62
C GLU A 251 -4.20 12.98 -13.01
N LEU A 252 -3.30 12.82 -12.03
CA LEU A 252 -1.84 12.81 -12.29
C LEU A 252 -1.42 11.46 -12.86
N THR A 253 -0.50 11.48 -13.81
CA THR A 253 0.19 10.26 -14.26
C THR A 253 1.21 9.80 -13.20
N LEU A 254 1.61 8.53 -13.25
CA LEU A 254 2.65 8.00 -12.36
C LEU A 254 3.98 8.75 -12.54
N ALA A 255 4.34 9.13 -13.77
CA ALA A 255 5.54 9.90 -14.06
C ALA A 255 5.48 11.31 -13.45
N GLU A 256 4.36 12.03 -13.58
CA GLU A 256 4.14 13.34 -12.95
C GLU A 256 4.20 13.24 -11.42
N PHE A 257 3.60 12.20 -10.84
CA PHE A 257 3.65 11.95 -9.42
C PHE A 257 5.09 11.71 -8.93
N ARG A 258 5.87 10.83 -9.56
CA ARG A 258 7.28 10.57 -9.22
C ARG A 258 8.16 11.81 -9.35
N SER A 259 7.94 12.64 -10.36
CA SER A 259 8.69 13.88 -10.56
C SER A 259 8.38 14.96 -9.52
N GLY A 260 7.17 14.96 -8.95
CA GLY A 260 6.74 15.86 -7.86
C GLY A 260 7.30 15.48 -6.49
N ILE A 261 7.71 14.22 -6.31
CA ILE A 261 8.33 13.74 -5.07
C ILE A 261 9.83 14.11 -5.06
N ARG A 262 10.14 15.39 -5.08
CA ARG A 262 11.51 15.89 -4.83
C ARG A 262 11.66 16.12 -3.33
N PHE A 263 12.40 15.24 -2.67
CA PHE A 263 12.76 15.44 -1.28
C PHE A 263 13.95 16.38 -1.19
N HIS A 264 13.77 17.53 -0.56
CA HIS A 264 14.85 18.26 0.05
C HIS A 264 15.16 17.56 1.38
N VAL A 265 16.12 16.66 1.38
CA VAL A 265 16.73 16.18 2.63
C VAL A 265 17.75 17.27 3.01
N GLU A 266 17.35 18.23 3.82
CA GLU A 266 18.30 19.01 4.58
C GLU A 266 18.87 18.09 5.67
N VAL A 267 20.10 17.62 5.48
CA VAL A 267 20.87 16.94 6.53
C VAL A 267 21.42 18.05 7.44
N PRO A 268 20.92 18.21 8.68
CA PRO A 268 21.46 19.19 9.59
C PRO A 268 22.92 18.84 9.88
N GLY A 269 23.86 19.73 9.53
CA GLY A 269 25.26 19.65 9.97
C GLY A 269 26.30 19.31 8.91
N ILE A 270 25.97 19.25 7.61
CA ILE A 270 26.99 19.19 6.55
C ILE A 270 26.97 20.51 5.82
N SER A 271 27.79 21.48 6.29
CA SER A 271 28.21 22.62 5.47
C SER A 271 29.08 22.08 4.33
N ARG A 272 28.83 22.58 3.13
CA ARG A 272 29.70 22.36 1.97
C ARG A 272 31.05 23.06 2.16
#